data_0259c379f91b22a2a4d4098036fd513b
#
_entry.id   0259c379f91b22a2a4d4098036fd513b
#
_cell.length_a   1.000
_cell.length_b   1.000
_cell.length_c   1.000
_cell.angle_alpha   90.00
_cell.angle_beta   90.00
_cell.angle_gamma   90.00
#
_symmetry.space_group_name_H-M   'P 1'
#
loop_
_entity.id
_entity.type
_entity.pdbx_description
1 polymer ?
#
loop_
_entity_poly.entity_id
_entity_poly.type
_entity_poly.pdbx_seq_one_letter_code
_entity_poly.pdbx_strand_id
1 'polypeptide(L)'
;MEAPPLRVVIAEDSALIREGIARLIEESGGTVVAKVGDGDAFVEAVVAHRPDVSVVDVRMPPSQRDEGLRTAIEARRRVPGTPILVLSQYVERQYATELLADRGGGVGYLLKDRVGDVREFMDALRRVANGGTALDPEVVA
;
A
#
# COMPACT_ATOMS: atom_id res chain seq x y z
N MET A 1 1.67 -26.27 -10.13
CA MET A 1 0.51 -25.37 -10.14
C MET A 1 0.95 -24.00 -9.67
N GLU A 2 0.71 -22.99 -10.48
CA GLU A 2 1.08 -21.62 -10.13
C GLU A 2 0.08 -21.00 -9.18
N ALA A 3 0.57 -20.17 -8.26
CA ALA A 3 -0.30 -19.39 -7.39
C ALA A 3 -1.10 -18.38 -8.22
N PRO A 4 -2.32 -18.02 -7.82
CA PRO A 4 -3.06 -16.97 -8.50
C PRO A 4 -2.29 -15.65 -8.48
N PRO A 5 -2.46 -14.78 -9.49
CA PRO A 5 -1.83 -13.47 -9.48
C PRO A 5 -2.26 -12.67 -8.25
N LEU A 6 -1.31 -11.90 -7.71
CA LEU A 6 -1.58 -11.00 -6.61
C LEU A 6 -2.54 -9.90 -7.07
N ARG A 7 -3.65 -9.72 -6.34
CA ARG A 7 -4.66 -8.72 -6.67
C ARG A 7 -4.40 -7.46 -5.85
N VAL A 8 -4.23 -6.31 -6.50
CA VAL A 8 -3.74 -5.10 -5.87
C VAL A 8 -4.67 -3.92 -6.16
N VAL A 9 -4.94 -3.12 -5.12
CA VAL A 9 -5.56 -1.80 -5.25
C VAL A 9 -4.47 -0.76 -5.05
N ILE A 10 -4.45 0.29 -5.88
CA ILE A 10 -3.48 1.38 -5.76
C ILE A 10 -4.23 2.68 -5.46
N ALA A 11 -3.78 3.41 -4.44
CA ALA A 11 -4.27 4.74 -4.09
C ALA A 11 -3.11 5.74 -4.17
N GLU A 12 -3.16 6.59 -5.17
CA GLU A 12 -2.12 7.60 -5.46
C GLU A 12 -2.75 8.72 -6.27
N ASP A 13 -2.62 9.96 -5.83
CA ASP A 13 -3.27 11.07 -6.53
C ASP A 13 -2.55 11.51 -7.81
N SER A 14 -1.22 11.26 -7.91
CA SER A 14 -0.50 11.55 -9.14
C SER A 14 -0.80 10.46 -10.17
N ALA A 15 -1.42 10.84 -11.28
CA ALA A 15 -1.72 9.88 -12.35
C ALA A 15 -0.46 9.23 -12.90
N LEU A 16 0.62 10.01 -13.04
CA LEU A 16 1.87 9.48 -13.57
C LEU A 16 2.45 8.39 -12.65
N ILE A 17 2.51 8.66 -11.35
CA ILE A 17 3.05 7.70 -10.39
C ILE A 17 2.12 6.50 -10.27
N ARG A 18 0.81 6.74 -10.22
CA ARG A 18 -0.19 5.67 -10.12
C ARG A 18 -0.07 4.69 -11.29
N GLU A 19 0.01 5.21 -12.52
CA GLU A 19 0.13 4.35 -13.70
C GLU A 19 1.49 3.65 -13.75
N GLY A 20 2.55 4.31 -13.28
CA GLY A 20 3.87 3.69 -13.19
C GLY A 20 3.89 2.51 -12.23
N ILE A 21 3.31 2.67 -11.05
CA ILE A 21 3.23 1.57 -10.07
C ILE A 21 2.38 0.43 -10.62
N ALA A 22 1.24 0.75 -11.24
CA ALA A 22 0.37 -0.27 -11.83
C ALA A 22 1.14 -1.09 -12.87
N ARG A 23 1.91 -0.43 -13.71
CA ARG A 23 2.68 -1.10 -14.75
C ARG A 23 3.74 -2.05 -14.16
N LEU A 24 4.45 -1.60 -13.13
CA LEU A 24 5.44 -2.44 -12.47
C LEU A 24 4.80 -3.71 -11.89
N ILE A 25 3.65 -3.56 -11.25
CA ILE A 25 2.94 -4.69 -10.66
C ILE A 25 2.48 -5.66 -11.77
N GLU A 26 1.90 -5.14 -12.84
CA GLU A 26 1.39 -5.97 -13.93
C GLU A 26 2.52 -6.68 -14.67
N GLU A 27 3.64 -6.01 -14.90
CA GLU A 27 4.80 -6.63 -15.54
C GLU A 27 5.43 -7.72 -14.65
N SER A 28 5.21 -7.64 -13.34
CA SER A 28 5.69 -8.65 -12.39
C SER A 28 4.68 -9.77 -12.16
N GLY A 29 3.60 -9.81 -12.91
CA GLY A 29 2.61 -10.87 -12.84
C GLY A 29 1.42 -10.60 -11.93
N GLY A 30 1.33 -9.43 -11.31
CA GLY A 30 0.18 -9.07 -10.49
C GLY A 30 -0.98 -8.54 -11.33
N THR A 31 -2.13 -8.40 -10.68
CA THR A 31 -3.33 -7.84 -11.30
C THR A 31 -3.77 -6.61 -10.51
N VAL A 32 -3.87 -5.47 -11.17
CA VAL A 32 -4.35 -4.24 -10.53
C VAL A 32 -5.86 -4.19 -10.72
N VAL A 33 -6.61 -4.35 -9.62
CA VAL A 33 -8.07 -4.45 -9.67
C VAL A 33 -8.75 -3.09 -9.55
N ALA A 34 -8.08 -2.09 -9.00
CA ALA A 34 -8.58 -0.72 -8.95
C ALA A 34 -7.44 0.27 -8.77
N LYS A 35 -7.60 1.44 -9.35
CA LYS A 35 -6.66 2.57 -9.23
C LYS A 35 -7.46 3.79 -8.85
N VAL A 36 -7.15 4.40 -7.71
CA VAL A 36 -7.91 5.54 -7.19
C VAL A 36 -6.96 6.67 -6.78
N GLY A 37 -7.51 7.88 -6.63
CA GLY A 37 -6.72 9.07 -6.35
C GLY A 37 -6.98 9.74 -5.01
N ASP A 38 -7.89 9.20 -4.19
CA ASP A 38 -8.20 9.79 -2.89
C ASP A 38 -8.61 8.72 -1.88
N GLY A 39 -8.71 9.14 -0.60
CA GLY A 39 -8.95 8.21 0.49
C GLY A 39 -10.33 7.56 0.48
N ASP A 40 -11.37 8.32 0.15
CA ASP A 40 -12.72 7.77 0.13
C ASP A 40 -12.86 6.70 -0.94
N ALA A 41 -12.34 6.99 -2.14
CA ALA A 41 -12.35 6.02 -3.23
C ALA A 41 -11.54 4.77 -2.87
N PHE A 42 -10.45 4.94 -2.11
CA PHE A 42 -9.64 3.82 -1.67
C PHE A 42 -10.43 2.89 -0.75
N VAL A 43 -11.08 3.43 0.27
CA VAL A 43 -11.86 2.60 1.20
C VAL A 43 -12.95 1.84 0.44
N GLU A 44 -13.66 2.52 -0.46
CA GLU A 44 -14.69 1.89 -1.27
C GLU A 44 -14.12 0.75 -2.13
N ALA A 45 -12.95 0.97 -2.73
CA ALA A 45 -12.31 -0.04 -3.57
C ALA A 45 -11.91 -1.27 -2.75
N VAL A 46 -11.40 -1.08 -1.54
CA VAL A 46 -11.04 -2.20 -0.66
C VAL A 46 -12.28 -3.00 -0.28
N VAL A 47 -13.35 -2.34 0.07
CA VAL A 47 -14.61 -3.01 0.44
C VAL A 47 -15.17 -3.79 -0.76
N ALA A 48 -15.13 -3.20 -1.95
CA ALA A 48 -15.70 -3.82 -3.15
C ALA A 48 -14.85 -4.98 -3.67
N HIS A 49 -13.53 -4.83 -3.67
CA HIS A 49 -12.64 -5.79 -4.34
C HIS A 49 -11.96 -6.79 -3.42
N ARG A 50 -11.84 -6.47 -2.12
CA ARG A 50 -11.13 -7.32 -1.15
C ARG A 50 -9.77 -7.75 -1.72
N PRO A 51 -8.85 -6.83 -1.99
CA PRO A 51 -7.58 -7.16 -2.63
C PRO A 51 -6.68 -7.97 -1.72
N ASP A 52 -5.69 -8.63 -2.31
CA ASP A 52 -4.67 -9.34 -1.55
C ASP A 52 -3.74 -8.38 -0.82
N VAL A 53 -3.51 -7.21 -1.42
CA VAL A 53 -2.73 -6.13 -0.81
C VAL A 53 -3.10 -4.82 -1.49
N SER A 54 -2.97 -3.71 -0.76
CA SER A 54 -3.17 -2.37 -1.32
C SER A 54 -1.88 -1.56 -1.18
N VAL A 55 -1.62 -0.68 -2.15
CA VAL A 55 -0.50 0.26 -2.12
C VAL A 55 -1.10 1.65 -1.96
N VAL A 56 -0.71 2.38 -0.93
CA VAL A 56 -1.33 3.66 -0.57
C VAL A 56 -0.26 4.72 -0.36
N ASP A 57 -0.37 5.85 -1.06
CA ASP A 57 0.48 7.01 -0.81
C ASP A 57 0.03 7.70 0.47
N VAL A 58 0.97 8.04 1.35
CA VAL A 58 0.66 8.76 2.59
C VAL A 58 0.00 10.09 2.32
N ARG A 59 0.50 10.83 1.33
CA ARG A 59 0.03 12.19 1.05
C ARG A 59 -0.97 12.20 -0.09
N MET A 60 -2.24 12.44 0.25
CA MET A 60 -3.31 12.53 -0.73
C MET A 60 -4.23 13.70 -0.41
N PRO A 61 -5.11 14.09 -1.36
CA PRO A 61 -6.07 15.16 -1.10
C PRO A 61 -6.98 14.82 0.09
N PRO A 62 -7.51 15.81 0.81
CA PRO A 62 -7.43 17.24 0.48
C PRO A 62 -6.19 17.95 1.02
N SER A 63 -5.56 17.49 2.11
CA SER A 63 -4.51 18.28 2.75
C SER A 63 -3.10 17.92 2.31
N GLN A 64 -2.92 16.80 1.63
CA GLN A 64 -1.61 16.29 1.20
C GLN A 64 -0.66 16.05 2.38
N ARG A 65 -1.20 15.65 3.53
CA ARG A 65 -0.41 15.37 4.73
C ARG A 65 -0.34 13.87 5.02
N ASP A 66 -1.37 13.34 5.68
CA ASP A 66 -1.38 11.95 6.11
C ASP A 66 -2.69 11.23 5.77
N GLU A 67 -3.43 11.71 4.79
CA GLU A 67 -4.70 11.11 4.38
C GLU A 67 -4.55 9.64 4.03
N GLY A 68 -3.44 9.27 3.36
CA GLY A 68 -3.21 7.88 3.02
C GLY A 68 -3.08 6.99 4.24
N LEU A 69 -2.41 7.49 5.29
CA LEU A 69 -2.31 6.75 6.55
C LEU A 69 -3.68 6.62 7.21
N ARG A 70 -4.44 7.73 7.28
CA ARG A 70 -5.76 7.71 7.90
C ARG A 70 -6.72 6.79 7.16
N THR A 71 -6.69 6.84 5.83
CA THR A 71 -7.56 5.98 5.02
C THR A 71 -7.13 4.51 5.11
N ALA A 72 -5.83 4.23 5.28
CA ALA A 72 -5.37 2.86 5.50
C ALA A 72 -5.94 2.31 6.80
N ILE A 73 -5.91 3.10 7.87
CA ILE A 73 -6.48 2.71 9.16
C ILE A 73 -7.99 2.49 9.02
N GLU A 74 -8.70 3.37 8.33
CA GLU A 74 -10.14 3.23 8.13
C GLU A 74 -10.47 1.97 7.31
N ALA A 75 -9.71 1.70 6.26
CA ALA A 75 -9.91 0.49 5.45
C ALA A 75 -9.76 -0.77 6.30
N ARG A 76 -8.78 -0.80 7.20
CA ARG A 76 -8.58 -1.95 8.07
C ARG A 76 -9.66 -2.08 9.14
N ARG A 77 -10.31 -0.98 9.50
CA ARG A 77 -11.50 -1.04 10.37
C ARG A 77 -12.68 -1.66 9.64
N ARG A 78 -12.88 -1.30 8.37
CA ARG A 78 -13.99 -1.79 7.53
C ARG A 78 -13.76 -3.22 7.06
N VAL A 79 -12.51 -3.57 6.75
CA VAL A 79 -12.10 -4.90 6.28
C VAL A 79 -10.95 -5.35 7.17
N PRO A 80 -11.23 -5.94 8.35
CA PRO A 80 -10.18 -6.33 9.30
C PRO A 80 -9.14 -7.23 8.65
N GLY A 81 -7.88 -6.90 8.88
CA GLY A 81 -6.76 -7.68 8.35
C GLY A 81 -6.41 -7.41 6.89
N THR A 82 -7.10 -6.50 6.20
CA THR A 82 -6.75 -6.21 4.80
C THR A 82 -5.29 -5.73 4.73
N PRO A 83 -4.45 -6.38 3.91
CA PRO A 83 -3.03 -6.01 3.84
C PRO A 83 -2.83 -4.68 3.13
N ILE A 84 -1.99 -3.83 3.71
CA ILE A 84 -1.72 -2.50 3.15
C ILE A 84 -0.23 -2.17 3.23
N LEU A 85 0.34 -1.75 2.09
CA LEU A 85 1.69 -1.21 2.01
C LEU A 85 1.59 0.30 1.77
N VAL A 86 2.09 1.07 2.73
CA VAL A 86 2.07 2.53 2.64
C VAL A 86 3.38 3.01 2.03
N LEU A 87 3.30 3.92 1.07
CA LEU A 87 4.46 4.56 0.46
C LEU A 87 4.56 6.01 0.92
N SER A 88 5.77 6.44 1.28
CA SER A 88 6.01 7.81 1.73
C SER A 88 7.25 8.36 1.05
N GLN A 89 7.23 9.67 0.76
CA GLN A 89 8.39 10.35 0.21
C GLN A 89 9.48 10.56 1.26
N TYR A 90 9.09 10.66 2.53
CA TYR A 90 10.01 10.97 3.63
C TYR A 90 9.90 9.93 4.73
N VAL A 91 10.96 9.83 5.55
CA VAL A 91 10.94 9.01 6.75
C VAL A 91 10.06 9.68 7.80
N GLU A 92 8.96 9.01 8.16
CA GLU A 92 8.00 9.51 9.15
C GLU A 92 7.74 8.39 10.15
N ARG A 93 8.62 8.30 11.16
CA ARG A 93 8.54 7.22 12.15
C ARG A 93 7.21 7.17 12.89
N GLN A 94 6.62 8.34 13.14
CA GLN A 94 5.32 8.38 13.82
C GLN A 94 4.23 7.71 12.98
N TYR A 95 4.29 7.81 11.66
CA TYR A 95 3.32 7.16 10.79
C TYR A 95 3.49 5.64 10.82
N ALA A 96 4.74 5.17 10.78
CA ALA A 96 5.01 3.75 10.90
C ALA A 96 4.52 3.20 12.24
N THR A 97 4.75 3.95 13.32
CA THR A 97 4.31 3.56 14.66
C THR A 97 2.79 3.44 14.72
N GLU A 98 2.06 4.41 14.17
CA GLU A 98 0.60 4.35 14.14
C GLU A 98 0.09 3.15 13.35
N LEU A 99 0.69 2.90 12.19
CA LEU A 99 0.29 1.78 11.34
C LEU A 99 0.54 0.45 12.02
N LEU A 100 1.69 0.31 12.71
CA LEU A 100 2.05 -0.92 13.41
C LEU A 100 1.26 -1.13 14.70
N ALA A 101 0.59 -0.10 15.22
CA ALA A 101 -0.25 -0.24 16.40
C ALA A 101 -1.44 -1.16 16.14
N ASP A 102 -1.84 -1.34 14.90
CA ASP A 102 -2.82 -2.33 14.51
C ASP A 102 -2.15 -3.70 14.49
N ARG A 103 -2.55 -4.58 15.39
CA ARG A 103 -1.88 -5.85 15.67
C ARG A 103 -2.14 -6.96 14.65
N GLY A 104 -2.89 -6.70 13.62
CA GLY A 104 -3.31 -7.74 12.68
C GLY A 104 -2.23 -8.25 11.73
N GLY A 105 -1.05 -7.65 11.69
CA GLY A 105 -0.07 -7.94 10.65
C GLY A 105 -0.54 -7.44 9.29
N GLY A 106 0.20 -7.75 8.23
CA GLY A 106 -0.19 -7.32 6.89
C GLY A 106 -0.04 -5.83 6.67
N VAL A 107 0.97 -5.20 7.29
CA VAL A 107 1.24 -3.79 7.11
C VAL A 107 2.68 -3.57 6.67
N GLY A 108 2.88 -2.57 5.82
CA GLY A 108 4.21 -2.20 5.38
C GLY A 108 4.33 -0.69 5.24
N TYR A 109 5.55 -0.19 5.35
CA TYR A 109 5.88 1.20 5.19
C TYR A 109 7.20 1.30 4.45
N LEU A 110 7.18 1.77 3.21
CA LEU A 110 8.38 1.94 2.39
C LEU A 110 8.48 3.37 1.89
N LEU A 111 9.73 3.81 1.68
CA LEU A 111 9.96 5.06 0.97
C LEU A 111 9.67 4.86 -0.51
N LYS A 112 9.14 5.89 -1.18
CA LYS A 112 8.82 5.82 -2.60
C LYS A 112 10.03 5.47 -3.46
N ASP A 113 11.23 5.83 -3.03
CA ASP A 113 12.46 5.51 -3.75
C ASP A 113 12.69 4.00 -3.89
N ARG A 114 12.13 3.20 -2.97
CA ARG A 114 12.29 1.74 -3.02
C ARG A 114 11.54 1.11 -4.18
N VAL A 115 10.54 1.79 -4.72
CA VAL A 115 9.78 1.28 -5.86
C VAL A 115 10.67 1.13 -7.10
N GLY A 116 11.74 1.93 -7.17
CA GLY A 116 12.73 1.80 -8.25
C GLY A 116 13.46 0.48 -8.27
N ASP A 117 13.58 -0.18 -7.11
CA ASP A 117 14.06 -1.57 -7.05
C ASP A 117 12.84 -2.48 -7.11
N VAL A 118 12.48 -2.90 -8.31
CA VAL A 118 11.24 -3.64 -8.56
C VAL A 118 11.17 -4.94 -7.76
N ARG A 119 12.30 -5.67 -7.68
CA ARG A 119 12.33 -6.93 -6.92
C ARG A 119 12.04 -6.69 -5.45
N GLU A 120 12.70 -5.70 -4.85
CA GLU A 120 12.51 -5.36 -3.45
C GLU A 120 11.06 -4.92 -3.17
N PHE A 121 10.50 -4.09 -4.07
CA PHE A 121 9.13 -3.64 -3.96
C PHE A 121 8.14 -4.81 -4.03
N MET A 122 8.30 -5.70 -5.01
CA MET A 122 7.40 -6.84 -5.15
C MET A 122 7.55 -7.84 -3.99
N ASP A 123 8.76 -8.02 -3.47
CA ASP A 123 8.97 -8.87 -2.29
C ASP A 123 8.24 -8.30 -1.08
N ALA A 124 8.29 -6.97 -0.90
CA ALA A 124 7.57 -6.31 0.18
C ALA A 124 6.06 -6.48 0.03
N LEU A 125 5.53 -6.32 -1.19
CA LEU A 125 4.11 -6.53 -1.45
C LEU A 125 3.66 -7.94 -1.09
N ARG A 126 4.44 -8.94 -1.50
CA ARG A 126 4.10 -10.33 -1.21
C ARG A 126 4.16 -10.63 0.28
N ARG A 127 5.16 -10.07 0.97
CA ARG A 127 5.28 -10.26 2.42
C ARG A 127 4.07 -9.69 3.14
N VAL A 128 3.67 -8.47 2.79
CA VAL A 128 2.51 -7.81 3.40
C VAL A 128 1.23 -8.57 3.06
N ALA A 129 1.07 -9.00 1.81
CA ALA A 129 -0.09 -9.77 1.37
C ALA A 129 -0.25 -11.07 2.16
N ASN A 130 0.86 -11.67 2.60
CA ASN A 130 0.86 -12.91 3.37
C ASN A 130 0.76 -12.67 4.89
N GLY A 131 0.45 -11.45 5.31
CA GLY A 131 0.25 -11.12 6.72
C GLY A 131 1.51 -10.71 7.46
N GLY A 132 2.63 -10.58 6.76
CA GLY A 132 3.89 -10.14 7.35
C GLY A 132 3.99 -8.62 7.44
N THR A 133 5.16 -8.15 7.87
CA THR A 133 5.46 -6.74 8.00
C THR A 133 6.66 -6.38 7.12
N ALA A 134 6.58 -5.28 6.39
CA ALA A 134 7.68 -4.80 5.57
C ALA A 134 7.96 -3.35 5.94
N LEU A 135 9.09 -3.10 6.61
CA LEU A 135 9.50 -1.75 7.00
C LEU A 135 10.73 -1.34 6.21
N ASP A 136 10.71 -0.10 5.71
CA ASP A 136 11.88 0.45 5.05
C ASP A 136 13.05 0.49 6.03
N PRO A 137 14.27 0.06 5.62
CA PRO A 137 15.42 0.09 6.51
C PRO A 137 15.69 1.46 7.12
N GLU A 138 15.39 2.54 6.40
CA GLU A 138 15.60 3.89 6.91
C GLU A 138 14.59 4.27 8.00
N VAL A 139 13.44 3.61 8.04
CA VAL A 139 12.43 3.84 9.08
C VAL A 139 12.82 3.14 10.36
N VAL A 140 13.47 1.98 10.26
CA VAL A 140 13.86 1.16 11.40
C VAL A 140 15.14 1.67 12.05
N ALA A 141 16.00 2.30 11.28
CA ALA A 141 17.32 2.75 11.72
C ALA A 141 17.28 3.81 12.84
#